data_f2a544b32b1247556bb7e86ad99774d6
#
_entry.id   f2a544b32b1247556bb7e86ad99774d6
#
_cell.length_a   1.000
_cell.length_b   1.000
_cell.length_c   1.000
_cell.angle_alpha   90.00
_cell.angle_beta   90.00
_cell.angle_gamma   90.00
#
_symmetry.space_group_name_H-M   'P 1'
#
loop_
_entity.id
_entity.type
_entity.pdbx_description
1 polymer ?
#
loop_
_entity_poly.entity_id
_entity_poly.type
_entity_poly.pdbx_seq_one_letter_code
_entity_poly.pdbx_strand_id
1 'polypeptide(L)'
;MNRVVYVTKSNGNRELFEEGKLLESMRSAGGSAEVVEEIANKVESEIKDGMPTAAIYARAFELLRSANLHHAAARYSLRRALADLGPNGYPFEKFVAEIFKSWGYEIATDQTLEGRCVHHEVDVVAWKEDKLELVEAKFHNEFGLKSDLKVALYVKARLEDLVAKKFMIGGKERSMTKGWLVTNTKFTSEAIKYAACAGLHLIGWNYPHTDNLHQLIDKLGLYPFTILSSVDGQTRRRLFDNGVILCRDLVKYPGHLADAGVTGIKADKIVNEARMMCKI
;
A
#
# COMPACT_ATOMS: atom_id res chain seq x y z
N MET A 1 4.75 -11.99 37.19
CA MET A 1 4.74 -10.52 37.22
C MET A 1 4.73 -10.05 35.77
N ASN A 2 3.63 -9.47 35.29
CA ASN A 2 3.60 -8.90 33.92
C ASN A 2 4.60 -7.73 33.87
N ARG A 3 5.66 -7.91 33.14
CA ARG A 3 6.69 -6.89 32.92
C ARG A 3 6.08 -5.77 32.06
N VAL A 4 5.90 -4.59 32.64
CA VAL A 4 5.47 -3.40 31.89
C VAL A 4 6.66 -2.94 31.05
N VAL A 5 6.57 -3.03 29.73
CA VAL A 5 7.64 -2.67 28.79
C VAL A 5 7.11 -1.60 27.84
N TYR A 6 7.86 -0.52 27.66
CA TYR A 6 7.57 0.52 26.66
C TYR A 6 8.39 0.29 25.40
N VAL A 7 7.80 0.59 24.26
CA VAL A 7 8.43 0.51 22.95
C VAL A 7 8.46 1.88 22.28
N THR A 8 9.42 2.11 21.42
CA THR A 8 9.59 3.38 20.70
C THR A 8 9.03 3.26 19.29
N LYS A 9 8.07 4.11 18.93
CA LYS A 9 7.52 4.23 17.58
C LYS A 9 8.50 4.94 16.64
N SER A 10 8.27 4.82 15.33
CA SER A 10 9.06 5.51 14.30
C SER A 10 9.09 7.03 14.45
N ASN A 11 8.06 7.64 15.04
CA ASN A 11 7.99 9.07 15.34
C ASN A 11 8.64 9.48 16.68
N GLY A 12 9.36 8.56 17.33
CA GLY A 12 10.02 8.80 18.62
C GLY A 12 9.12 8.66 19.86
N ASN A 13 7.81 8.51 19.71
CA ASN A 13 6.89 8.37 20.84
C ASN A 13 7.06 7.01 21.52
N ARG A 14 7.00 7.01 22.85
CA ARG A 14 6.99 5.79 23.65
C ARG A 14 5.54 5.36 23.95
N GLU A 15 5.23 4.10 23.71
CA GLU A 15 3.94 3.49 24.03
C GLU A 15 4.15 2.17 24.75
N LEU A 16 3.17 1.76 25.55
CA LEU A 16 3.16 0.44 26.17
C LEU A 16 3.16 -0.65 25.10
N PHE A 17 3.99 -1.67 25.26
CA PHE A 17 3.92 -2.84 24.39
C PHE A 17 2.61 -3.59 24.65
N GLU A 18 1.86 -3.83 23.59
CA GLU A 18 0.63 -4.59 23.60
C GLU A 18 0.80 -5.85 22.74
N GLU A 19 0.97 -7.00 23.38
CA GLU A 19 1.12 -8.30 22.71
C GLU A 19 -0.04 -8.59 21.75
N GLY A 20 -1.26 -8.22 22.12
CA GLY A 20 -2.45 -8.39 21.31
C GLY A 20 -2.34 -7.77 19.92
N LYS A 21 -1.66 -6.63 19.79
CA LYS A 21 -1.41 -5.98 18.49
C LYS A 21 -0.44 -6.79 17.62
N LEU A 22 0.56 -7.41 18.22
CA LEU A 22 1.51 -8.27 17.51
C LEU A 22 0.82 -9.55 17.03
N LEU A 23 0.05 -10.21 17.91
CA LEU A 23 -0.74 -11.39 17.58
C LEU A 23 -1.73 -11.13 16.45
N GLU A 24 -2.52 -10.06 16.55
CA GLU A 24 -3.50 -9.66 15.51
C GLU A 24 -2.83 -9.42 14.17
N SER A 25 -1.68 -8.74 14.17
CA SER A 25 -0.92 -8.45 12.95
C SER A 25 -0.42 -9.73 12.26
N MET A 26 0.08 -10.71 13.01
CA MET A 26 0.55 -11.98 12.46
C MET A 26 -0.61 -12.90 12.04
N ARG A 27 -1.72 -12.92 12.79
CA ARG A 27 -2.94 -13.66 12.40
C ARG A 27 -3.56 -13.10 11.11
N SER A 28 -3.65 -11.79 11.00
CA SER A 28 -4.13 -11.11 9.79
C SER A 28 -3.25 -11.41 8.58
N ALA A 29 -1.98 -11.68 8.79
CA ALA A 29 -1.05 -12.13 7.74
C ALA A 29 -1.23 -13.62 7.34
N GLY A 30 -2.09 -14.37 8.03
CA GLY A 30 -2.38 -15.77 7.73
C GLY A 30 -1.53 -16.78 8.49
N GLY A 31 -0.89 -16.38 9.58
CA GLY A 31 -0.23 -17.30 10.51
C GLY A 31 -1.27 -18.17 11.26
N SER A 32 -0.99 -19.46 11.46
CA SER A 32 -1.83 -20.32 12.30
C SER A 32 -1.78 -19.87 13.75
N ALA A 33 -2.88 -20.05 14.49
CA ALA A 33 -2.99 -19.59 15.87
C ALA A 33 -1.82 -20.09 16.76
N GLU A 34 -1.50 -21.37 16.66
CA GLU A 34 -0.44 -22.03 17.45
C GLU A 34 0.94 -21.41 17.18
N VAL A 35 1.32 -21.29 15.90
CA VAL A 35 2.63 -20.75 15.52
C VAL A 35 2.73 -19.25 15.81
N VAL A 36 1.63 -18.51 15.66
CA VAL A 36 1.59 -17.07 15.98
C VAL A 36 1.78 -16.84 17.48
N GLU A 37 1.18 -17.67 18.35
CA GLU A 37 1.36 -17.59 19.80
C GLU A 37 2.79 -17.97 20.22
N GLU A 38 3.37 -19.01 19.62
CA GLU A 38 4.77 -19.39 19.87
C GLU A 38 5.73 -18.22 19.49
N ILE A 39 5.52 -17.62 18.32
CA ILE A 39 6.34 -16.49 17.86
C ILE A 39 6.15 -15.27 18.75
N ALA A 40 4.90 -14.95 19.15
CA ALA A 40 4.63 -13.83 20.03
C ALA A 40 5.33 -13.96 21.38
N ASN A 41 5.21 -15.14 22.02
CA ASN A 41 5.89 -15.45 23.28
C ASN A 41 7.42 -15.30 23.15
N LYS A 42 7.99 -15.77 22.05
CA LYS A 42 9.42 -15.64 21.80
C LYS A 42 9.85 -14.20 21.63
N VAL A 43 9.11 -13.43 20.83
CA VAL A 43 9.37 -11.99 20.64
C VAL A 43 9.23 -11.25 21.97
N GLU A 44 8.17 -11.52 22.77
CA GLU A 44 7.95 -10.89 24.07
C GLU A 44 9.13 -11.14 25.03
N SER A 45 9.67 -12.36 25.05
CA SER A 45 10.83 -12.70 25.87
C SER A 45 12.10 -11.91 25.52
N GLU A 46 12.22 -11.46 24.27
CA GLU A 46 13.38 -10.73 23.74
C GLU A 46 13.21 -9.19 23.83
N ILE A 47 11.98 -8.69 24.10
CA ILE A 47 11.70 -7.25 24.14
C ILE A 47 12.39 -6.60 25.36
N LYS A 48 13.06 -5.48 25.07
CA LYS A 48 13.68 -4.60 26.08
C LYS A 48 12.95 -3.26 26.13
N ASP A 49 12.96 -2.62 27.30
CA ASP A 49 12.39 -1.27 27.44
C ASP A 49 13.03 -0.28 26.46
N GLY A 50 12.20 0.47 25.76
CA GLY A 50 12.63 1.39 24.73
C GLY A 50 12.93 0.75 23.37
N MET A 51 12.78 -0.57 23.20
CA MET A 51 13.05 -1.24 21.90
C MET A 51 12.20 -0.62 20.79
N PRO A 52 12.82 -0.29 19.61
CA PRO A 52 12.06 0.22 18.48
C PRO A 52 11.03 -0.79 17.98
N THR A 53 9.81 -0.34 17.66
CA THR A 53 8.77 -1.21 17.07
C THR A 53 9.24 -1.84 15.74
N ALA A 54 10.13 -1.17 15.00
CA ALA A 54 10.73 -1.72 13.79
C ALA A 54 11.58 -2.97 14.05
N ALA A 55 12.31 -3.02 15.19
CA ALA A 55 13.11 -4.19 15.57
C ALA A 55 12.22 -5.36 16.00
N ILE A 56 11.15 -5.09 16.75
CA ILE A 56 10.14 -6.11 17.13
C ILE A 56 9.51 -6.70 15.86
N TYR A 57 9.15 -5.85 14.92
CA TYR A 57 8.60 -6.23 13.64
C TYR A 57 9.56 -7.11 12.83
N ALA A 58 10.83 -6.70 12.71
CA ALA A 58 11.84 -7.47 11.98
C ALA A 58 12.04 -8.86 12.61
N ARG A 59 12.02 -8.94 13.95
CA ARG A 59 12.17 -10.21 14.65
C ARG A 59 10.99 -11.16 14.42
N ALA A 60 9.76 -10.66 14.49
CA ALA A 60 8.56 -11.44 14.19
C ALA A 60 8.57 -11.96 12.74
N PHE A 61 9.00 -11.13 11.78
CA PHE A 61 9.17 -11.51 10.38
C PHE A 61 10.18 -12.65 10.19
N GLU A 62 11.36 -12.57 10.85
CA GLU A 62 12.38 -13.62 10.81
C GLU A 62 11.83 -14.94 11.35
N LEU A 63 11.11 -14.91 12.47
CA LEU A 63 10.53 -16.09 13.08
C LEU A 63 9.43 -16.72 12.21
N LEU A 64 8.56 -15.92 11.59
CA LEU A 64 7.58 -16.40 10.62
C LEU A 64 8.27 -17.11 9.43
N ARG A 65 9.37 -16.54 8.93
CA ARG A 65 10.16 -17.18 7.85
C ARG A 65 10.78 -18.51 8.31
N SER A 66 11.36 -18.54 9.50
CA SER A 66 12.00 -19.73 10.06
C SER A 66 11.01 -20.86 10.32
N ALA A 67 9.74 -20.53 10.58
CA ALA A 67 8.64 -21.48 10.75
C ALA A 67 8.05 -21.97 9.40
N ASN A 68 8.73 -21.72 8.27
CA ASN A 68 8.26 -22.01 6.90
C ASN A 68 6.92 -21.33 6.51
N LEU A 69 6.51 -20.32 7.25
CA LEU A 69 5.33 -19.51 6.95
C LEU A 69 5.67 -18.33 6.03
N HIS A 70 6.32 -18.63 4.89
CA HIS A 70 6.81 -17.60 3.96
C HIS A 70 5.71 -16.66 3.47
N HIS A 71 4.50 -17.16 3.24
CA HIS A 71 3.33 -16.35 2.87
C HIS A 71 2.88 -15.41 3.99
N ALA A 72 2.78 -15.93 5.21
CA ALA A 72 2.41 -15.10 6.36
C ALA A 72 3.49 -14.03 6.62
N ALA A 73 4.77 -14.40 6.51
CA ALA A 73 5.87 -13.45 6.64
C ALA A 73 5.79 -12.34 5.58
N ALA A 74 5.56 -12.70 4.32
CA ALA A 74 5.43 -11.72 3.24
C ALA A 74 4.23 -10.79 3.46
N ARG A 75 3.04 -11.33 3.75
CA ARG A 75 1.86 -10.52 4.08
C ARG A 75 2.07 -9.64 5.31
N TYR A 76 2.74 -10.16 6.32
CA TYR A 76 3.15 -9.38 7.48
C TYR A 76 4.03 -8.19 7.09
N SER A 77 4.86 -8.34 6.05
CA SER A 77 5.71 -7.26 5.53
C SER A 77 5.02 -6.31 4.53
N LEU A 78 3.75 -6.53 4.18
CA LEU A 78 3.04 -5.79 3.13
C LEU A 78 3.07 -4.27 3.32
N ARG A 79 2.91 -3.80 4.55
CA ARG A 79 2.97 -2.37 4.85
C ARG A 79 4.34 -1.77 4.52
N ARG A 80 5.42 -2.52 4.81
CA ARG A 80 6.77 -2.14 4.45
C ARG A 80 6.97 -2.18 2.95
N ALA A 81 6.48 -3.22 2.29
CA ALA A 81 6.56 -3.35 0.84
C ALA A 81 5.89 -2.17 0.12
N LEU A 82 4.74 -1.68 0.64
CA LEU A 82 4.11 -0.46 0.11
C LEU A 82 4.97 0.79 0.37
N ALA A 83 5.58 0.94 1.53
CA ALA A 83 6.48 2.06 1.80
C ALA A 83 7.74 2.01 0.92
N ASP A 84 8.18 0.81 0.55
CA ASP A 84 9.30 0.58 -0.36
C ASP A 84 8.96 0.91 -1.85
N LEU A 85 7.74 1.34 -2.17
CA LEU A 85 7.38 1.96 -3.46
C LEU A 85 7.95 3.39 -3.62
N GLY A 86 8.49 4.00 -2.52
CA GLY A 86 9.15 5.30 -2.54
C GLY A 86 10.55 5.29 -3.15
N PRO A 87 11.24 6.43 -3.12
CA PRO A 87 10.95 7.65 -2.31
C PRO A 87 9.99 8.65 -2.97
N ASN A 88 9.79 8.61 -4.28
CA ASN A 88 8.80 9.45 -4.96
C ASN A 88 7.43 8.76 -5.00
N GLY A 89 6.35 9.53 -5.18
CA GLY A 89 4.98 9.02 -5.17
C GLY A 89 4.60 8.18 -6.41
N TYR A 90 5.32 8.33 -7.52
CA TYR A 90 4.96 7.78 -8.82
C TYR A 90 4.68 6.25 -8.86
N PRO A 91 5.50 5.36 -8.24
CA PRO A 91 5.14 3.94 -8.19
C PRO A 91 3.86 3.67 -7.39
N PHE A 92 3.57 4.51 -6.38
CA PHE A 92 2.32 4.37 -5.60
C PHE A 92 1.10 4.83 -6.40
N GLU A 93 1.20 5.88 -7.21
CA GLU A 93 0.16 6.32 -8.13
C GLU A 93 -0.21 5.22 -9.13
N LYS A 94 0.81 4.57 -9.74
CA LYS A 94 0.60 3.39 -10.59
C LYS A 94 -0.03 2.22 -9.84
N PHE A 95 0.39 2.01 -8.60
CA PHE A 95 -0.22 0.98 -7.74
C PHE A 95 -1.70 1.27 -7.48
N VAL A 96 -2.05 2.52 -7.19
CA VAL A 96 -3.45 2.96 -7.01
C VAL A 96 -4.24 2.77 -8.29
N ALA A 97 -3.67 3.08 -9.46
CA ALA A 97 -4.30 2.84 -10.76
C ALA A 97 -4.69 1.37 -10.96
N GLU A 98 -3.87 0.41 -10.48
CA GLU A 98 -4.18 -1.02 -10.58
C GLU A 98 -5.39 -1.44 -9.73
N ILE A 99 -5.72 -0.71 -8.65
CA ILE A 99 -6.95 -0.93 -7.87
C ILE A 99 -8.17 -0.63 -8.76
N PHE A 100 -8.18 0.53 -9.41
CA PHE A 100 -9.30 0.94 -10.28
C PHE A 100 -9.39 0.06 -11.53
N LYS A 101 -8.28 -0.34 -12.15
CA LYS A 101 -8.28 -1.36 -13.21
C LYS A 101 -8.93 -2.66 -12.77
N SER A 102 -8.64 -3.12 -11.55
CA SER A 102 -9.23 -4.34 -11.00
C SER A 102 -10.73 -4.22 -10.76
N TRP A 103 -11.26 -3.00 -10.64
CA TRP A 103 -12.69 -2.71 -10.60
C TRP A 103 -13.31 -2.55 -12.00
N GLY A 104 -12.51 -2.73 -13.06
CA GLY A 104 -12.94 -2.68 -14.44
C GLY A 104 -13.01 -1.27 -15.03
N TYR A 105 -12.28 -0.32 -14.46
CA TYR A 105 -12.09 1.01 -15.06
C TYR A 105 -10.95 1.00 -16.06
N GLU A 106 -11.09 1.80 -17.11
CA GLU A 106 -9.97 2.27 -17.91
C GLU A 106 -9.27 3.41 -17.17
N ILE A 107 -7.95 3.56 -17.40
CA ILE A 107 -7.10 4.43 -16.59
C ILE A 107 -6.18 5.27 -17.47
N ALA A 108 -5.99 6.54 -17.07
CA ALA A 108 -4.84 7.35 -17.42
C ALA A 108 -4.19 7.89 -16.14
N THR A 109 -2.87 7.91 -16.06
CA THR A 109 -2.10 8.50 -14.96
C THR A 109 -1.47 9.82 -15.38
N ASP A 110 -1.10 10.67 -14.41
CA ASP A 110 -0.37 11.92 -14.64
C ASP A 110 -1.09 12.85 -15.64
N GLN A 111 -2.40 13.04 -15.49
CA GLN A 111 -3.17 13.88 -16.40
C GLN A 111 -3.30 15.29 -15.86
N THR A 112 -2.99 16.28 -16.70
CA THR A 112 -3.30 17.67 -16.40
C THR A 112 -4.70 18.01 -16.93
N LEU A 113 -5.62 18.32 -16.02
CA LEU A 113 -6.99 18.70 -16.33
C LEU A 113 -7.22 20.19 -16.08
N GLU A 114 -7.93 20.85 -16.99
CA GLU A 114 -8.31 22.26 -16.84
C GLU A 114 -9.49 22.39 -15.87
N GLY A 115 -9.26 23.01 -14.70
CA GLY A 115 -10.32 23.39 -13.77
C GLY A 115 -11.06 24.65 -14.20
N ARG A 116 -12.01 25.08 -13.38
CA ARG A 116 -12.70 26.36 -13.58
C ARG A 116 -11.73 27.54 -13.40
N CYS A 117 -10.82 27.43 -12.45
CA CYS A 117 -9.89 28.49 -12.10
C CYS A 117 -8.48 28.25 -12.61
N VAL A 118 -7.95 27.04 -12.44
CA VAL A 118 -6.57 26.66 -12.77
C VAL A 118 -6.47 25.24 -13.29
N HIS A 119 -5.32 24.88 -13.84
CA HIS A 119 -5.02 23.49 -14.21
C HIS A 119 -4.62 22.71 -12.97
N HIS A 120 -5.02 21.43 -12.93
CA HIS A 120 -4.67 20.49 -11.89
C HIS A 120 -4.05 19.22 -12.47
N GLU A 121 -2.93 18.83 -11.93
CA GLU A 121 -2.39 17.50 -12.15
C GLU A 121 -3.21 16.49 -11.33
N VAL A 122 -3.66 15.42 -11.95
CA VAL A 122 -4.47 14.36 -11.35
C VAL A 122 -3.72 13.05 -11.49
N ASP A 123 -3.38 12.42 -10.36
CA ASP A 123 -2.53 11.23 -10.32
C ASP A 123 -3.16 10.05 -11.07
N VAL A 124 -4.48 9.82 -10.87
CA VAL A 124 -5.21 8.77 -11.58
C VAL A 124 -6.57 9.28 -12.06
N VAL A 125 -6.79 9.21 -13.35
CA VAL A 125 -8.09 9.43 -14.01
C VAL A 125 -8.66 8.07 -14.37
N ALA A 126 -9.79 7.68 -13.77
CA ALA A 126 -10.42 6.40 -13.97
C ALA A 126 -11.81 6.58 -14.60
N TRP A 127 -12.12 5.84 -15.68
CA TRP A 127 -13.43 5.94 -16.32
C TRP A 127 -13.99 4.57 -16.69
N LYS A 128 -15.30 4.46 -16.60
CA LYS A 128 -16.07 3.28 -16.98
C LYS A 128 -17.47 3.71 -17.38
N GLU A 129 -17.88 3.38 -18.60
CA GLU A 129 -19.18 3.87 -19.14
C GLU A 129 -19.26 5.40 -19.03
N ASP A 130 -20.25 5.94 -18.31
CA ASP A 130 -20.44 7.38 -18.08
C ASP A 130 -19.74 7.90 -16.82
N LYS A 131 -19.16 7.02 -16.03
CA LYS A 131 -18.49 7.38 -14.79
C LYS A 131 -17.08 7.92 -15.09
N LEU A 132 -16.73 8.99 -14.40
CA LEU A 132 -15.38 9.56 -14.34
C LEU A 132 -15.01 9.77 -12.87
N GLU A 133 -13.99 9.10 -12.43
CA GLU A 133 -13.50 9.18 -11.06
C GLU A 133 -12.08 9.76 -11.07
N LEU A 134 -11.83 10.79 -10.27
CA LEU A 134 -10.54 11.44 -10.14
C LEU A 134 -9.91 11.07 -8.79
N VAL A 135 -8.65 10.68 -8.82
CA VAL A 135 -7.97 10.10 -7.65
C VAL A 135 -6.68 10.84 -7.39
N GLU A 136 -6.51 11.26 -6.16
CA GLU A 136 -5.24 11.74 -5.59
C GLU A 136 -4.61 10.64 -4.76
N ALA A 137 -3.34 10.31 -5.02
CA ALA A 137 -2.58 9.26 -4.37
C ALA A 137 -1.52 9.85 -3.43
N LYS A 138 -1.85 9.96 -2.13
CA LYS A 138 -0.95 10.53 -1.14
C LYS A 138 -0.01 9.50 -0.54
N PHE A 139 1.23 9.49 -1.01
CA PHE A 139 2.28 8.62 -0.53
C PHE A 139 3.04 9.21 0.66
N HIS A 140 3.36 8.37 1.65
CA HIS A 140 4.20 8.71 2.79
C HIS A 140 5.32 7.67 2.94
N ASN A 141 6.57 8.14 3.02
CA ASN A 141 7.74 7.28 3.22
C ASN A 141 7.86 6.74 4.67
N GLU A 142 7.21 7.41 5.63
CA GLU A 142 7.32 7.09 7.04
C GLU A 142 6.05 6.46 7.59
N PHE A 143 6.20 5.36 8.31
CA PHE A 143 5.08 4.56 8.85
C PHE A 143 4.21 5.28 9.89
N GLY A 144 4.71 6.29 10.55
CA GLY A 144 4.00 7.03 11.60
C GLY A 144 3.12 8.16 11.09
N LEU A 145 3.36 8.61 9.86
CA LEU A 145 2.63 9.74 9.28
C LEU A 145 1.18 9.37 8.97
N LYS A 146 0.31 10.37 9.10
CA LYS A 146 -1.10 10.26 8.75
C LYS A 146 -1.45 11.37 7.78
N SER A 147 -2.30 11.08 6.81
CA SER A 147 -2.94 12.10 5.99
C SER A 147 -3.97 12.84 6.85
N ASP A 148 -3.71 14.11 7.08
CA ASP A 148 -4.49 14.95 7.98
C ASP A 148 -5.62 15.72 7.28
N LEU A 149 -6.32 16.55 8.05
CA LEU A 149 -7.40 17.40 7.55
C LEU A 149 -6.92 18.37 6.45
N LYS A 150 -5.68 18.89 6.53
CA LYS A 150 -5.16 19.84 5.53
C LYS A 150 -5.06 19.17 4.15
N VAL A 151 -4.60 17.90 4.11
CA VAL A 151 -4.54 17.12 2.87
C VAL A 151 -5.95 16.91 2.30
N ALA A 152 -6.92 16.52 3.13
CA ALA A 152 -8.29 16.30 2.69
C ALA A 152 -8.96 17.60 2.17
N LEU A 153 -8.74 18.73 2.84
CA LEU A 153 -9.21 20.05 2.40
C LEU A 153 -8.59 20.46 1.06
N TYR A 154 -7.28 20.31 0.91
CA TYR A 154 -6.57 20.64 -0.32
C TYR A 154 -7.07 19.82 -1.50
N VAL A 155 -7.18 18.49 -1.33
CA VAL A 155 -7.69 17.59 -2.38
C VAL A 155 -9.14 17.93 -2.74
N LYS A 156 -9.99 18.19 -1.75
CA LYS A 156 -11.39 18.56 -1.99
C LYS A 156 -11.50 19.87 -2.78
N ALA A 157 -10.71 20.90 -2.44
CA ALA A 157 -10.70 22.16 -3.18
C ALA A 157 -10.30 21.99 -4.67
N ARG A 158 -9.29 21.14 -4.96
CA ARG A 158 -8.91 20.79 -6.34
C ARG A 158 -10.05 20.11 -7.09
N LEU A 159 -10.69 19.13 -6.45
CA LEU A 159 -11.82 18.42 -7.05
C LEU A 159 -13.05 19.31 -7.28
N GLU A 160 -13.29 20.31 -6.41
CA GLU A 160 -14.37 21.30 -6.59
C GLU A 160 -14.12 22.24 -7.78
N ASP A 161 -12.86 22.54 -8.06
CA ASP A 161 -12.51 23.33 -9.25
C ASP A 161 -12.70 22.52 -10.55
N LEU A 162 -12.53 21.18 -10.48
CA LEU A 162 -12.69 20.28 -11.61
C LEU A 162 -14.15 19.85 -11.84
N VAL A 163 -14.98 19.73 -10.79
CA VAL A 163 -16.34 19.16 -10.89
C VAL A 163 -17.27 19.96 -11.83
N ALA A 164 -17.02 21.25 -11.98
CA ALA A 164 -17.82 22.14 -12.83
C ALA A 164 -17.51 21.96 -14.34
N LYS A 165 -16.49 21.19 -14.69
CA LYS A 165 -16.02 21.00 -16.07
C LYS A 165 -16.42 19.63 -16.60
N LYS A 166 -16.40 19.53 -17.92
CA LYS A 166 -16.49 18.27 -18.66
C LYS A 166 -15.18 18.01 -19.37
N PHE A 167 -14.83 16.74 -19.46
CA PHE A 167 -13.54 16.32 -20.00
C PHE A 167 -13.72 15.30 -21.12
N MET A 168 -12.96 15.44 -22.20
CA MET A 168 -12.85 14.43 -23.26
C MET A 168 -11.90 13.33 -22.79
N ILE A 169 -12.44 12.29 -22.19
CA ILE A 169 -11.68 11.15 -21.66
C ILE A 169 -12.15 9.86 -22.34
N GLY A 170 -11.22 9.05 -22.84
CA GLY A 170 -11.56 7.80 -23.55
C GLY A 170 -12.50 8.02 -24.73
N GLY A 171 -12.32 9.11 -25.49
CA GLY A 171 -13.13 9.43 -26.67
C GLY A 171 -14.57 9.89 -26.39
N LYS A 172 -14.93 10.16 -25.12
CA LYS A 172 -16.27 10.62 -24.73
C LYS A 172 -16.20 11.78 -23.74
N GLU A 173 -17.15 12.71 -23.84
CA GLU A 173 -17.30 13.79 -22.87
C GLU A 173 -17.89 13.25 -21.54
N ARG A 174 -17.20 13.49 -20.43
CA ARG A 174 -17.57 13.02 -19.09
C ARG A 174 -17.46 14.14 -18.06
N SER A 175 -18.34 14.11 -17.07
CA SER A 175 -18.23 14.91 -15.85
C SER A 175 -17.73 14.04 -14.70
N MET A 176 -16.98 14.63 -13.78
CA MET A 176 -16.52 13.92 -12.58
C MET A 176 -17.74 13.41 -11.76
N THR A 177 -17.73 12.13 -11.45
CA THR A 177 -18.76 11.47 -10.62
C THR A 177 -18.33 11.28 -9.18
N LYS A 178 -17.02 11.01 -8.96
CA LYS A 178 -16.44 10.82 -7.64
C LYS A 178 -15.01 11.35 -7.58
N GLY A 179 -14.64 11.85 -6.41
CA GLY A 179 -13.27 12.19 -6.06
C GLY A 179 -12.75 11.30 -4.94
N TRP A 180 -11.52 10.85 -5.07
CA TRP A 180 -10.87 9.94 -4.15
C TRP A 180 -9.55 10.53 -3.61
N LEU A 181 -9.27 10.21 -2.35
CA LEU A 181 -7.94 10.37 -1.76
C LEU A 181 -7.50 9.01 -1.23
N VAL A 182 -6.42 8.48 -1.80
CA VAL A 182 -5.85 7.18 -1.45
C VAL A 182 -4.49 7.38 -0.79
N THR A 183 -4.22 6.69 0.33
CA THR A 183 -2.92 6.79 1.02
C THR A 183 -2.42 5.42 1.48
N ASN A 184 -1.10 5.21 1.43
CA ASN A 184 -0.45 4.04 1.99
C ASN A 184 -0.40 4.03 3.53
N THR A 185 -0.86 5.11 4.18
CA THR A 185 -0.88 5.25 5.64
C THR A 185 -2.31 5.39 6.18
N LYS A 186 -2.45 5.97 7.35
CA LYS A 186 -3.76 6.18 8.00
C LYS A 186 -4.23 7.62 7.80
N PHE A 187 -5.51 7.85 7.94
CA PHE A 187 -6.09 9.20 8.09
C PHE A 187 -6.22 9.60 9.55
N THR A 188 -6.25 10.90 9.81
CA THR A 188 -6.69 11.42 11.12
C THR A 188 -8.22 11.33 11.23
N SER A 189 -8.75 11.36 12.46
CA SER A 189 -10.20 11.37 12.70
C SER A 189 -10.90 12.57 12.06
N GLU A 190 -10.25 13.73 12.08
CA GLU A 190 -10.75 14.96 11.50
C GLU A 190 -10.80 14.88 9.96
N ALA A 191 -9.79 14.28 9.32
CA ALA A 191 -9.80 14.03 7.87
C ALA A 191 -10.96 13.12 7.47
N ILE A 192 -11.18 12.05 8.24
CA ILE A 192 -12.28 11.11 7.99
C ILE A 192 -13.64 11.79 8.13
N LYS A 193 -13.85 12.54 9.21
CA LYS A 193 -15.11 13.28 9.46
C LYS A 193 -15.39 14.28 8.35
N TYR A 194 -14.37 15.05 7.97
CA TYR A 194 -14.49 16.02 6.90
C TYR A 194 -14.83 15.37 5.56
N ALA A 195 -14.08 14.34 5.18
CA ALA A 195 -14.28 13.64 3.92
C ALA A 195 -15.68 13.04 3.80
N ALA A 196 -16.21 12.44 4.87
CA ALA A 196 -17.57 11.91 4.92
C ALA A 196 -18.62 13.02 4.72
N CYS A 197 -18.43 14.19 5.33
CA CYS A 197 -19.31 15.36 5.19
C CYS A 197 -19.22 15.97 3.79
N ALA A 198 -17.99 16.08 3.23
CA ALA A 198 -17.73 16.74 1.96
C ALA A 198 -17.92 15.84 0.72
N GLY A 199 -18.28 14.56 0.90
CA GLY A 199 -18.40 13.61 -0.21
C GLY A 199 -17.07 13.23 -0.88
N LEU A 200 -15.95 13.31 -0.14
CA LEU A 200 -14.65 12.85 -0.59
C LEU A 200 -14.47 11.37 -0.18
N HIS A 201 -14.22 10.50 -1.15
CA HIS A 201 -13.98 9.09 -0.88
C HIS A 201 -12.54 8.87 -0.40
N LEU A 202 -12.37 8.05 0.64
CA LEU A 202 -11.05 7.77 1.22
C LEU A 202 -10.73 6.29 1.16
N ILE A 203 -9.48 5.96 0.78
CA ILE A 203 -8.88 4.63 0.97
C ILE A 203 -7.54 4.84 1.65
N GLY A 204 -7.39 4.29 2.85
CA GLY A 204 -6.13 4.27 3.60
C GLY A 204 -5.83 2.87 4.11
N TRP A 205 -4.69 2.71 4.81
CA TRP A 205 -4.23 1.41 5.27
C TRP A 205 -5.29 0.61 6.03
N ASN A 206 -6.09 1.27 6.88
CA ASN A 206 -7.14 0.65 7.69
C ASN A 206 -8.49 1.41 7.59
N TYR A 207 -8.70 2.18 6.55
CA TYR A 207 -9.92 2.93 6.31
C TYR A 207 -10.32 2.84 4.82
N PRO A 208 -11.61 2.64 4.52
CA PRO A 208 -12.74 2.43 5.44
C PRO A 208 -12.61 1.13 6.24
N HIS A 209 -13.57 0.82 7.11
CA HIS A 209 -13.50 -0.40 7.94
C HIS A 209 -13.51 -1.68 7.08
N THR A 210 -14.26 -1.67 5.98
CA THR A 210 -14.27 -2.71 4.94
C THR A 210 -13.72 -2.16 3.64
N ASP A 211 -13.02 -2.99 2.87
CA ASP A 211 -12.36 -2.59 1.60
C ASP A 211 -11.32 -1.47 1.78
N ASN A 212 -10.63 -1.47 2.92
CA ASN A 212 -9.44 -0.63 3.09
C ASN A 212 -8.26 -1.13 2.24
N LEU A 213 -7.20 -0.32 2.14
CA LEU A 213 -6.07 -0.62 1.25
C LEU A 213 -5.48 -2.01 1.49
N HIS A 214 -5.28 -2.41 2.76
CA HIS A 214 -4.77 -3.73 3.10
C HIS A 214 -5.68 -4.86 2.59
N GLN A 215 -6.99 -4.74 2.83
CA GLN A 215 -7.97 -5.73 2.39
C GLN A 215 -8.12 -5.77 0.87
N LEU A 216 -8.05 -4.62 0.20
CA LEU A 216 -8.10 -4.54 -1.27
C LEU A 216 -6.90 -5.24 -1.91
N ILE A 217 -5.70 -5.07 -1.36
CA ILE A 217 -4.51 -5.77 -1.85
C ILE A 217 -4.70 -7.28 -1.78
N ASP A 218 -5.19 -7.78 -0.66
CA ASP A 218 -5.45 -9.21 -0.45
C ASP A 218 -6.53 -9.76 -1.38
N LYS A 219 -7.67 -9.04 -1.45
CA LYS A 219 -8.85 -9.42 -2.24
C LYS A 219 -8.59 -9.43 -3.75
N LEU A 220 -7.81 -8.45 -4.22
CA LEU A 220 -7.52 -8.26 -5.65
C LEU A 220 -6.18 -8.86 -6.08
N GLY A 221 -5.39 -9.43 -5.17
CA GLY A 221 -4.07 -9.98 -5.46
C GLY A 221 -3.04 -8.92 -5.89
N LEU A 222 -3.15 -7.69 -5.40
CA LEU A 222 -2.32 -6.55 -5.80
C LEU A 222 -1.05 -6.43 -4.94
N TYR A 223 -0.33 -7.52 -4.77
CA TYR A 223 0.92 -7.51 -4.01
C TYR A 223 2.02 -6.78 -4.79
N PRO A 224 2.61 -5.70 -4.24
CA PRO A 224 3.73 -5.03 -4.88
C PRO A 224 4.95 -5.96 -4.92
N PHE A 225 5.73 -5.90 -5.99
CA PHE A 225 6.90 -6.80 -6.11
C PHE A 225 7.98 -6.53 -5.05
N THR A 226 7.94 -5.37 -4.41
CA THR A 226 8.81 -5.01 -3.27
C THR A 226 8.63 -5.90 -2.03
N ILE A 227 7.57 -6.71 -2.01
CA ILE A 227 7.33 -7.72 -0.97
C ILE A 227 8.26 -8.94 -1.10
N LEU A 228 8.83 -9.15 -2.28
CA LEU A 228 9.67 -10.31 -2.60
C LEU A 228 11.04 -10.20 -1.94
N SER A 229 11.37 -11.17 -1.12
CA SER A 229 12.64 -11.20 -0.39
C SER A 229 13.85 -11.51 -1.29
N SER A 230 13.63 -12.11 -2.44
CA SER A 230 14.65 -12.46 -3.43
C SER A 230 15.05 -11.29 -4.34
N VAL A 231 14.33 -10.16 -4.28
CA VAL A 231 14.62 -8.95 -5.05
C VAL A 231 15.53 -8.03 -4.25
N ASP A 232 16.78 -7.88 -4.68
CA ASP A 232 17.73 -6.93 -4.09
C ASP A 232 17.49 -5.49 -4.55
N GLY A 233 18.19 -4.53 -3.94
CA GLY A 233 18.00 -3.11 -4.19
C GLY A 233 18.31 -2.68 -5.64
N GLN A 234 19.27 -3.32 -6.31
CA GLN A 234 19.61 -3.02 -7.70
C GLN A 234 18.52 -3.54 -8.66
N THR A 235 18.10 -4.78 -8.46
CA THR A 235 17.00 -5.39 -9.21
C THR A 235 15.71 -4.58 -9.03
N ARG A 236 15.41 -4.16 -7.79
CA ARG A 236 14.24 -3.33 -7.47
C ARG A 236 14.21 -2.03 -8.27
N ARG A 237 15.33 -1.31 -8.32
CA ARG A 237 15.43 -0.05 -9.08
C ARG A 237 15.15 -0.27 -10.56
N ARG A 238 15.79 -1.28 -11.17
CA ARG A 238 15.60 -1.58 -12.59
C ARG A 238 14.16 -2.03 -12.92
N LEU A 239 13.53 -2.78 -12.02
CA LEU A 239 12.11 -3.16 -12.20
C LEU A 239 11.19 -1.93 -12.15
N PHE A 240 11.43 -0.97 -11.27
CA PHE A 240 10.69 0.30 -11.27
C PHE A 240 10.93 1.11 -12.55
N ASP A 241 12.19 1.20 -13.02
CA ASP A 241 12.54 1.89 -14.27
C ASP A 241 11.80 1.25 -15.47
N ASN A 242 11.57 -0.07 -15.43
CA ASN A 242 10.80 -0.82 -16.43
C ASN A 242 9.27 -0.79 -16.18
N GLY A 243 8.80 0.00 -15.22
CA GLY A 243 7.38 0.18 -14.93
C GLY A 243 6.70 -0.98 -14.23
N VAL A 244 7.45 -1.96 -13.72
CA VAL A 244 6.90 -3.08 -12.95
C VAL A 244 6.50 -2.60 -11.57
N ILE A 245 5.28 -2.94 -11.13
CA ILE A 245 4.76 -2.56 -9.81
C ILE A 245 4.33 -3.80 -9.01
N LEU A 246 3.72 -4.79 -9.64
CA LEU A 246 3.07 -5.91 -8.97
C LEU A 246 3.81 -7.23 -9.17
N CYS A 247 3.71 -8.13 -8.20
CA CYS A 247 4.20 -9.50 -8.32
C CYS A 247 3.61 -10.24 -9.53
N ARG A 248 2.31 -10.02 -9.81
CA ARG A 248 1.63 -10.65 -10.95
C ARG A 248 2.23 -10.28 -12.30
N ASP A 249 2.85 -9.11 -12.42
CA ASP A 249 3.50 -8.67 -13.66
C ASP A 249 4.73 -9.53 -13.96
N LEU A 250 5.50 -9.89 -12.91
CA LEU A 250 6.65 -10.79 -13.03
C LEU A 250 6.25 -12.24 -13.36
N VAL A 251 5.08 -12.68 -12.90
CA VAL A 251 4.54 -14.01 -13.22
C VAL A 251 4.04 -14.05 -14.65
N LYS A 252 3.30 -13.01 -15.07
CA LYS A 252 2.69 -12.92 -16.40
C LYS A 252 3.72 -12.68 -17.50
N TYR A 253 4.73 -11.86 -17.21
CA TYR A 253 5.78 -11.48 -18.14
C TYR A 253 7.18 -11.62 -17.50
N PRO A 254 7.71 -12.86 -17.38
CA PRO A 254 9.01 -13.09 -16.76
C PRO A 254 10.17 -12.35 -17.46
N GLY A 255 9.98 -11.95 -18.73
CA GLY A 255 10.94 -11.13 -19.48
C GLY A 255 11.34 -9.83 -18.79
N HIS A 256 10.48 -9.24 -17.97
CA HIS A 256 10.83 -8.07 -17.16
C HIS A 256 12.05 -8.28 -16.25
N LEU A 257 12.30 -9.51 -15.81
CA LEU A 257 13.51 -9.83 -15.04
C LEU A 257 14.75 -9.82 -15.92
N ALA A 258 14.66 -10.34 -17.14
CA ALA A 258 15.77 -10.30 -18.10
C ALA A 258 16.10 -8.84 -18.47
N ASP A 259 15.10 -8.00 -18.72
CA ASP A 259 15.25 -6.57 -18.99
C ASP A 259 15.88 -5.83 -17.78
N ALA A 260 15.60 -6.31 -16.56
CA ALA A 260 16.25 -5.84 -15.34
C ALA A 260 17.65 -6.46 -15.10
N GLY A 261 18.17 -7.26 -16.04
CA GLY A 261 19.48 -7.92 -15.95
C GLY A 261 19.50 -9.11 -14.99
N VAL A 262 18.37 -9.75 -14.74
CA VAL A 262 18.23 -10.91 -13.86
C VAL A 262 17.82 -12.13 -14.68
N THR A 263 18.66 -13.17 -14.70
CA THR A 263 18.46 -14.39 -15.47
C THR A 263 18.77 -15.64 -14.63
N GLY A 264 18.47 -16.82 -15.18
CA GLY A 264 18.78 -18.12 -14.58
C GLY A 264 18.12 -18.33 -13.21
N ILE A 265 18.81 -19.05 -12.34
CA ILE A 265 18.31 -19.50 -11.02
C ILE A 265 17.72 -18.34 -10.19
N LYS A 266 18.31 -17.15 -10.29
CA LYS A 266 17.81 -15.98 -9.56
C LYS A 266 16.45 -15.51 -10.08
N ALA A 267 16.28 -15.48 -11.40
CA ALA A 267 14.99 -15.14 -12.02
C ALA A 267 13.91 -16.17 -11.65
N ASP A 268 14.22 -17.47 -11.74
CA ASP A 268 13.31 -18.55 -11.36
C ASP A 268 12.87 -18.43 -9.90
N LYS A 269 13.80 -18.11 -9.00
CA LYS A 269 13.50 -17.90 -7.58
C LYS A 269 12.51 -16.75 -7.39
N ILE A 270 12.73 -15.62 -8.06
CA ILE A 270 11.85 -14.44 -7.97
C ILE A 270 10.45 -14.77 -8.51
N VAL A 271 10.37 -15.42 -9.67
CA VAL A 271 9.08 -15.81 -10.27
C VAL A 271 8.32 -16.78 -9.38
N ASN A 272 9.00 -17.77 -8.79
CA ASN A 272 8.38 -18.73 -7.90
C ASN A 272 7.87 -18.06 -6.61
N GLU A 273 8.64 -17.15 -6.02
CA GLU A 273 8.19 -16.35 -4.87
C GLU A 273 6.98 -15.50 -5.24
N ALA A 274 6.98 -14.86 -6.42
CA ALA A 274 5.87 -14.06 -6.93
C ALA A 274 4.59 -14.91 -7.16
N ARG A 275 4.72 -16.12 -7.74
CA ARG A 275 3.60 -17.06 -7.91
C ARG A 275 2.96 -17.42 -6.58
N MET A 276 3.78 -17.75 -5.59
CA MET A 276 3.28 -18.05 -4.25
C MET A 276 2.50 -16.88 -3.66
N MET A 277 2.94 -15.63 -3.86
CA MET A 277 2.21 -14.46 -3.38
C MET A 277 0.86 -14.25 -4.09
N CYS A 278 0.83 -14.46 -5.39
CA CYS A 278 -0.37 -14.28 -6.20
C CYS A 278 -1.36 -15.46 -6.11
N LYS A 279 -1.01 -16.55 -5.42
CA LYS A 279 -1.80 -17.80 -5.37
C LYS A 279 -2.11 -18.38 -6.77
N ILE A 280 -1.16 -18.28 -7.70
CA ILE A 280 -1.25 -18.74 -9.09
C ILE A 280 -0.33 -19.95 -9.27
#